data_211745bb959a7803df4a726b68025cb1
#
_entry.id   211745bb959a7803df4a726b68025cb1
#
_cell.length_a   1.000
_cell.length_b   1.000
_cell.length_c   1.000
_cell.angle_alpha   90.00
_cell.angle_beta   90.00
_cell.angle_gamma   90.00
#
_symmetry.space_group_name_H-M   'P 1'
#
loop_
_entity.id
_entity.type
_entity.pdbx_description
1 polymer ?
#
loop_
_entity_poly.entity_id
_entity_poly.type
_entity_poly.pdbx_seq_one_letter_code
_entity_poly.pdbx_strand_id
1 'polypeptide(L)'
;YGIATLFDRPVRNQESDLVIQYEVRFQKQMECGGAYIKLLRDGSLQSAEDLRDDTPFVVMFGPDICGTMDRVHVIIPHFNPKSGKWSEHRLRGGPRPMNDTNTHLYTLILRRDDSVEILIDQINKFTGDLNTDFEPPFSTPAVVVACGRDA
;
A
#
# COMPACT_ATOMS: atom_id res chain seq x y z
N TYR A 1 -18.29 2.90 -3.99
CA TYR A 1 -18.83 1.54 -3.78
C TYR A 1 -17.67 0.62 -3.45
N GLY A 2 -17.86 -0.31 -2.50
CA GLY A 2 -16.91 -1.35 -2.14
C GLY A 2 -17.50 -2.73 -2.41
N ILE A 3 -16.63 -3.69 -2.70
CA ILE A 3 -16.97 -5.10 -2.77
C ILE A 3 -15.91 -5.86 -1.97
N ALA A 4 -16.32 -6.84 -1.20
CA ALA A 4 -15.42 -7.64 -0.39
C ALA A 4 -15.67 -9.14 -0.61
N THR A 5 -14.62 -9.92 -0.42
CA THR A 5 -14.70 -11.37 -0.34
C THR A 5 -13.71 -11.87 0.72
N LEU A 6 -13.98 -13.02 1.28
CA LEU A 6 -13.08 -13.68 2.23
C LEU A 6 -12.26 -14.73 1.50
N PHE A 7 -10.99 -14.85 1.88
CA PHE A 7 -10.16 -15.98 1.48
C PHE A 7 -10.52 -17.23 2.30
N ASP A 8 -10.39 -18.41 1.73
CA ASP A 8 -10.57 -19.69 2.45
C ASP A 8 -9.59 -19.82 3.62
N ARG A 9 -8.42 -19.20 3.51
CA ARG A 9 -7.38 -19.16 4.53
C ARG A 9 -6.69 -17.80 4.54
N PRO A 10 -6.27 -17.30 5.73
CA PRO A 10 -5.44 -16.11 5.81
C PRO A 10 -4.13 -16.27 5.03
N VAL A 11 -3.73 -15.24 4.29
CA VAL A 11 -2.42 -15.17 3.65
C VAL A 11 -1.37 -14.82 4.69
N ARG A 12 -0.27 -15.58 4.72
CA ARG A 12 0.88 -15.36 5.61
C ARG A 12 2.15 -15.24 4.76
N ASN A 13 2.87 -14.14 4.92
CA ASN A 13 4.10 -13.85 4.16
C ASN A 13 5.37 -13.84 5.02
N GLN A 14 5.36 -14.53 6.16
CA GLN A 14 6.51 -14.55 7.10
C GLN A 14 7.77 -15.14 6.48
N GLU A 15 7.62 -16.06 5.53
CA GLU A 15 8.74 -16.80 4.91
C GLU A 15 8.85 -16.57 3.39
N SER A 16 8.01 -15.70 2.83
CA SER A 16 7.96 -15.44 1.39
C SER A 16 7.67 -13.97 1.09
N ASP A 17 8.00 -13.54 -0.12
CA ASP A 17 7.57 -12.25 -0.64
C ASP A 17 6.04 -12.21 -0.76
N LEU A 18 5.45 -11.05 -0.57
CA LEU A 18 4.03 -10.81 -0.84
C LEU A 18 3.87 -10.19 -2.22
N VAL A 19 3.14 -10.87 -3.09
CA VAL A 19 2.77 -10.37 -4.41
C VAL A 19 1.27 -10.12 -4.43
N ILE A 20 0.88 -8.88 -4.75
CA ILE A 20 -0.50 -8.48 -4.92
C ILE A 20 -0.66 -8.05 -6.37
N GLN A 21 -1.55 -8.74 -7.10
CA GLN A 21 -1.75 -8.49 -8.51
C GLN A 21 -3.23 -8.50 -8.87
N TYR A 22 -3.66 -7.54 -9.67
CA TYR A 22 -5.02 -7.50 -10.19
C TYR A 22 -5.10 -6.70 -11.48
N GLU A 23 -6.11 -6.99 -12.28
CA GLU A 23 -6.45 -6.22 -13.47
C GLU A 23 -7.59 -5.24 -13.17
N VAL A 24 -7.52 -4.07 -13.77
CA VAL A 24 -8.58 -3.08 -13.72
C VAL A 24 -8.79 -2.44 -15.08
N ARG A 25 -10.05 -2.21 -15.42
CA ARG A 25 -10.46 -1.46 -16.59
C ARG A 25 -11.46 -0.38 -16.19
N PHE A 26 -11.15 0.86 -16.55
CA PHE A 26 -12.10 1.97 -16.36
C PHE A 26 -13.12 2.00 -17.50
N GLN A 27 -14.38 2.21 -17.17
CA GLN A 27 -15.43 2.38 -18.19
C GLN A 27 -15.31 3.72 -18.95
N LYS A 28 -14.70 4.72 -18.28
CA LYS A 28 -14.34 6.02 -18.83
C LYS A 28 -13.08 6.51 -18.09
N GLN A 29 -12.38 7.49 -18.67
CA GLN A 29 -11.30 8.16 -17.97
C GLN A 29 -11.75 8.68 -16.60
N MET A 30 -10.92 8.49 -15.59
CA MET A 30 -11.21 8.90 -14.23
C MET A 30 -10.84 10.37 -14.06
N GLU A 31 -11.78 11.16 -13.54
CA GLU A 31 -11.54 12.56 -13.17
C GLU A 31 -11.18 12.69 -11.69
N CYS A 32 -11.93 11.98 -10.83
CA CYS A 32 -11.65 11.88 -9.41
C CYS A 32 -12.20 10.55 -8.88
N GLY A 33 -11.31 9.70 -8.36
CA GLY A 33 -11.66 8.41 -7.77
C GLY A 33 -10.48 7.47 -7.67
N GLY A 34 -10.68 6.37 -6.96
CA GLY A 34 -9.71 5.30 -6.79
C GLY A 34 -10.23 3.96 -7.27
N ALA A 35 -9.32 3.12 -7.76
CA ALA A 35 -9.59 1.71 -8.09
C ALA A 35 -8.53 0.84 -7.42
N TYR A 36 -8.44 0.94 -6.12
CA TYR A 36 -7.48 0.22 -5.30
C TYR A 36 -8.12 -0.98 -4.60
N ILE A 37 -7.29 -1.93 -4.23
CA ILE A 37 -7.66 -3.06 -3.39
C ILE A 37 -7.08 -2.88 -1.98
N LYS A 38 -7.79 -3.40 -0.98
CA LYS A 38 -7.34 -3.48 0.40
C LYS A 38 -7.26 -4.95 0.81
N LEU A 39 -6.10 -5.43 1.22
CA LEU A 39 -6.00 -6.67 1.96
C LEU A 39 -6.40 -6.38 3.39
N LEU A 40 -7.48 -6.99 3.85
CA LEU A 40 -8.02 -6.75 5.17
C LEU A 40 -7.25 -7.56 6.23
N ARG A 41 -7.25 -7.05 7.45
CA ARG A 41 -6.66 -7.76 8.58
C ARG A 41 -7.48 -9.00 8.91
N ASP A 42 -6.81 -10.10 9.20
CA ASP A 42 -7.46 -11.34 9.64
C ASP A 42 -8.40 -11.07 10.82
N GLY A 43 -9.61 -11.60 10.72
CA GLY A 43 -10.66 -11.39 11.71
C GLY A 43 -11.33 -10.02 11.74
N SER A 44 -11.00 -9.10 10.81
CA SER A 44 -11.63 -7.77 10.75
C SER A 44 -13.06 -7.78 10.20
N LEU A 45 -13.45 -8.81 9.48
CA LEU A 45 -14.80 -9.05 8.99
C LEU A 45 -15.28 -10.45 9.38
N GLN A 46 -16.55 -10.57 9.75
CA GLN A 46 -17.24 -11.85 9.88
C GLN A 46 -17.94 -12.22 8.56
N SER A 47 -18.40 -11.22 7.82
CA SER A 47 -19.07 -11.34 6.54
C SER A 47 -18.63 -10.20 5.63
N ALA A 48 -18.70 -10.39 4.31
CA ALA A 48 -18.42 -9.32 3.33
C ALA A 48 -19.37 -8.12 3.48
N GLU A 49 -20.56 -8.33 4.03
CA GLU A 49 -21.56 -7.27 4.29
C GLU A 49 -21.15 -6.33 5.43
N ASP A 50 -20.20 -6.73 6.26
CA ASP A 50 -19.69 -5.92 7.38
C ASP A 50 -18.65 -4.88 6.92
N LEU A 51 -18.31 -4.83 5.62
CA LEU A 51 -17.33 -3.90 5.09
C LEU A 51 -17.75 -2.45 5.36
N ARG A 52 -16.84 -1.68 5.98
CA ARG A 52 -16.97 -0.25 6.28
C ARG A 52 -15.72 0.49 5.82
N ASP A 53 -15.80 1.80 5.75
CA ASP A 53 -14.67 2.64 5.34
C ASP A 53 -13.48 2.51 6.30
N ASP A 54 -13.76 2.31 7.60
CA ASP A 54 -12.80 2.16 8.68
C ASP A 54 -12.39 0.70 8.94
N THR A 55 -12.86 -0.26 8.13
CA THR A 55 -12.46 -1.67 8.28
C THR A 55 -10.93 -1.79 8.24
N PRO A 56 -10.31 -2.40 9.29
CA PRO A 56 -8.85 -2.52 9.36
C PRO A 56 -8.25 -3.30 8.20
N PHE A 57 -7.24 -2.74 7.58
CA PHE A 57 -6.50 -3.35 6.48
C PHE A 57 -5.01 -3.50 6.80
N VAL A 58 -4.28 -4.28 6.03
CA VAL A 58 -2.84 -4.48 6.14
C VAL A 58 -2.06 -3.89 4.97
N VAL A 59 -2.66 -3.85 3.79
CA VAL A 59 -2.11 -3.19 2.59
C VAL A 59 -3.25 -2.61 1.80
N MET A 60 -3.11 -1.37 1.35
CA MET A 60 -3.93 -0.73 0.33
C MET A 60 -3.04 -0.47 -0.89
N PHE A 61 -3.45 -0.92 -2.07
CA PHE A 61 -2.67 -0.81 -3.29
C PHE A 61 -3.56 -0.50 -4.49
N GLY A 62 -3.16 0.47 -5.30
CA GLY A 62 -3.76 0.72 -6.61
C GLY A 62 -3.85 2.18 -7.02
N PRO A 63 -4.40 2.43 -8.23
CA PRO A 63 -4.53 3.75 -8.80
C PRO A 63 -5.51 4.62 -8.03
N ASP A 64 -5.14 5.89 -7.89
CA ASP A 64 -5.98 6.97 -7.38
C ASP A 64 -5.69 8.24 -8.17
N ILE A 65 -6.75 8.83 -8.72
CA ILE A 65 -6.68 10.00 -9.58
C ILE A 65 -7.70 11.01 -9.05
N CYS A 66 -7.24 12.18 -8.64
CA CYS A 66 -8.13 13.28 -8.25
C CYS A 66 -7.41 14.63 -8.37
N GLY A 67 -7.74 15.38 -9.38
CA GLY A 67 -7.16 16.71 -9.63
C GLY A 67 -5.65 16.61 -9.90
N THR A 68 -4.84 17.13 -8.98
CA THR A 68 -3.36 17.07 -9.07
C THR A 68 -2.76 15.82 -8.45
N MET A 69 -3.57 15.02 -7.76
CA MET A 69 -3.16 13.73 -7.19
C MET A 69 -3.43 12.62 -8.21
N ASP A 70 -2.36 12.12 -8.79
CA ASP A 70 -2.37 11.13 -9.86
C ASP A 70 -1.24 10.14 -9.57
N ARG A 71 -1.55 9.08 -8.81
CA ARG A 71 -0.56 8.10 -8.36
C ARG A 71 -1.13 6.73 -8.07
N VAL A 72 -0.28 5.73 -8.15
CA VAL A 72 -0.55 4.42 -7.56
C VAL A 72 -0.19 4.48 -6.08
N HIS A 73 -1.17 4.33 -5.21
CA HIS A 73 -0.98 4.29 -3.77
C HIS A 73 -0.46 2.93 -3.31
N VAL A 74 0.46 2.97 -2.34
CA VAL A 74 0.74 1.87 -1.42
C VAL A 74 0.68 2.44 -0.01
N ILE A 75 -0.24 1.93 0.80
CA ILE A 75 -0.43 2.36 2.20
C ILE A 75 -0.40 1.10 3.06
N ILE A 76 0.48 1.09 4.06
CA ILE A 76 0.68 -0.04 4.95
C ILE A 76 0.54 0.44 6.40
N PRO A 77 -0.56 0.11 7.10
CA PRO A 77 -0.66 0.34 8.53
C PRO A 77 0.33 -0.52 9.30
N HIS A 78 1.07 0.08 10.21
CA HIS A 78 2.05 -0.59 11.06
C HIS A 78 1.82 -0.27 12.53
N PHE A 79 1.91 -1.29 13.37
CA PHE A 79 1.82 -1.14 14.83
C PHE A 79 3.22 -0.93 15.41
N ASN A 80 3.42 0.20 16.08
CA ASN A 80 4.67 0.46 16.80
C ASN A 80 4.56 -0.09 18.23
N PRO A 81 5.28 -1.17 18.59
CA PRO A 81 5.16 -1.79 19.90
C PRO A 81 5.71 -0.91 21.03
N LYS A 82 6.59 0.05 20.73
CA LYS A 82 7.14 0.98 21.72
C LYS A 82 6.14 2.06 22.12
N SER A 83 5.39 2.59 21.16
CA SER A 83 4.37 3.63 21.41
C SER A 83 2.96 3.07 21.66
N GLY A 84 2.72 1.80 21.34
CA GLY A 84 1.40 1.16 21.40
C GLY A 84 0.41 1.72 20.37
N LYS A 85 0.88 2.38 19.32
CA LYS A 85 0.03 3.06 18.33
C LYS A 85 0.17 2.47 16.93
N TRP A 86 -0.92 2.50 16.18
CA TRP A 86 -0.94 2.27 14.75
C TRP A 86 -0.64 3.58 14.00
N SER A 87 0.13 3.49 12.92
CA SER A 87 0.35 4.57 11.94
C SER A 87 0.26 4.02 10.54
N GLU A 88 -0.27 4.82 9.62
CA GLU A 88 -0.23 4.50 8.20
C GLU A 88 1.09 5.02 7.61
N HIS A 89 1.79 4.13 6.92
CA HIS A 89 3.00 4.43 6.18
C HIS A 89 2.62 4.48 4.70
N ARG A 90 2.86 5.60 4.05
CA ARG A 90 2.41 5.87 2.68
C ARG A 90 3.60 6.02 1.75
N LEU A 91 3.57 5.31 0.61
CA LEU A 91 4.60 5.46 -0.41
C LEU A 91 4.66 6.90 -0.90
N ARG A 92 5.85 7.50 -0.88
CA ARG A 92 6.15 8.78 -1.51
C ARG A 92 6.50 8.55 -2.97
N GLY A 93 5.95 9.38 -3.87
CA GLY A 93 6.33 9.35 -5.28
C GLY A 93 5.91 8.08 -6.03
N GLY A 94 4.82 7.43 -5.65
CA GLY A 94 4.25 6.30 -6.41
C GLY A 94 4.06 6.65 -7.90
N PRO A 95 4.18 5.68 -8.83
CA PRO A 95 4.10 5.92 -10.25
C PRO A 95 2.73 6.44 -10.67
N ARG A 96 2.68 7.14 -11.79
CA ARG A 96 1.40 7.55 -12.38
C ARG A 96 0.62 6.34 -12.86
N PRO A 97 -0.68 6.25 -12.58
CA PRO A 97 -1.55 5.20 -13.09
C PRO A 97 -1.85 5.40 -14.59
N MET A 98 -2.31 4.35 -15.24
CA MET A 98 -2.90 4.44 -16.56
C MET A 98 -4.34 4.97 -16.42
N ASN A 99 -4.68 6.01 -17.16
CA ASN A 99 -6.00 6.65 -17.12
C ASN A 99 -6.67 6.62 -18.50
N ASP A 100 -6.89 5.43 -19.00
CA ASP A 100 -7.61 5.18 -20.26
C ASP A 100 -8.68 4.10 -20.06
N THR A 101 -9.26 3.58 -21.14
CA THR A 101 -10.32 2.58 -21.10
C THR A 101 -9.85 1.16 -21.43
N ASN A 102 -8.53 0.93 -21.46
CA ASN A 102 -7.94 -0.39 -21.60
C ASN A 102 -7.87 -1.12 -20.26
N THR A 103 -7.68 -2.43 -20.31
CA THR A 103 -7.36 -3.22 -19.11
C THR A 103 -5.88 -3.10 -18.80
N HIS A 104 -5.56 -2.78 -17.55
CA HIS A 104 -4.19 -2.68 -17.06
C HIS A 104 -3.96 -3.60 -15.88
N LEU A 105 -2.81 -4.26 -15.86
CA LEU A 105 -2.36 -5.16 -14.80
C LEU A 105 -1.49 -4.39 -13.82
N TYR A 106 -1.94 -4.27 -12.57
CA TYR A 106 -1.19 -3.66 -11.48
C TYR A 106 -0.59 -4.73 -10.59
N THR A 107 0.71 -4.67 -10.35
CA THR A 107 1.44 -5.62 -9.50
C THR A 107 2.24 -4.87 -8.45
N LEU A 108 2.06 -5.25 -7.19
CA LEU A 108 2.89 -4.84 -6.06
C LEU A 108 3.67 -6.04 -5.55
N ILE A 109 4.97 -5.90 -5.37
CA ILE A 109 5.84 -6.90 -4.77
C ILE A 109 6.46 -6.29 -3.52
N LEU A 110 6.18 -6.87 -2.36
CA LEU A 110 6.81 -6.53 -1.09
C LEU A 110 7.73 -7.69 -0.70
N ARG A 111 9.05 -7.43 -0.67
CA ARG A 111 10.04 -8.46 -0.39
C ARG A 111 10.46 -8.48 1.07
N ARG A 112 11.05 -9.58 1.46
CA ARG A 112 11.54 -9.80 2.83
C ARG A 112 12.75 -8.94 3.21
N ASP A 113 13.42 -8.37 2.24
CA ASP A 113 14.53 -7.42 2.41
C ASP A 113 14.07 -5.96 2.48
N ASP A 114 12.76 -5.74 2.72
CA ASP A 114 12.09 -4.44 2.75
C ASP A 114 12.02 -3.72 1.41
N SER A 115 12.47 -4.34 0.32
CA SER A 115 12.34 -3.75 -1.01
C SER A 115 10.91 -3.83 -1.54
N VAL A 116 10.54 -2.82 -2.33
CA VAL A 116 9.20 -2.64 -2.89
C VAL A 116 9.31 -2.42 -4.39
N GLU A 117 8.52 -3.15 -5.17
CA GLU A 117 8.40 -2.91 -6.61
C GLU A 117 6.93 -2.73 -7.00
N ILE A 118 6.70 -1.83 -7.95
CA ILE A 118 5.40 -1.64 -8.60
C ILE A 118 5.57 -1.81 -10.10
N LEU A 119 4.79 -2.73 -10.68
CA LEU A 119 4.72 -2.92 -12.11
C LEU A 119 3.34 -2.53 -12.61
N ILE A 120 3.29 -1.94 -13.80
CA ILE A 120 2.07 -1.73 -14.58
C ILE A 120 2.30 -2.43 -15.93
N ASP A 121 1.40 -3.34 -16.29
CA ASP A 121 1.49 -4.16 -17.51
C ASP A 121 2.83 -4.90 -17.60
N GLN A 122 3.28 -5.46 -16.48
CA GLN A 122 4.54 -6.19 -16.32
C GLN A 122 5.81 -5.32 -16.49
N ILE A 123 5.66 -4.01 -16.68
CA ILE A 123 6.79 -3.08 -16.77
C ILE A 123 7.03 -2.48 -15.39
N ASN A 124 8.25 -2.60 -14.87
CA ASN A 124 8.63 -1.98 -13.61
C ASN A 124 8.52 -0.45 -13.74
N LYS A 125 7.71 0.17 -12.89
CA LYS A 125 7.47 1.61 -12.81
C LYS A 125 8.03 2.26 -11.55
N PHE A 126 8.32 1.45 -10.54
CA PHE A 126 8.89 1.92 -9.28
C PHE A 126 9.64 0.79 -8.59
N THR A 127 10.81 1.12 -8.07
CA THR A 127 11.59 0.28 -7.15
C THR A 127 12.03 1.18 -6.00
N GLY A 128 11.82 0.72 -4.77
CA GLY A 128 12.14 1.47 -3.56
C GLY A 128 12.24 0.56 -2.33
N ASP A 129 12.22 1.18 -1.16
CA ASP A 129 12.43 0.53 0.13
C ASP A 129 11.47 1.09 1.19
N LEU A 130 10.98 0.24 2.10
CA LEU A 130 10.02 0.62 3.15
C LEU A 130 10.59 1.69 4.10
N ASN A 131 11.91 1.72 4.29
CA ASN A 131 12.57 2.59 5.25
C ASN A 131 12.91 3.97 4.68
N THR A 132 13.04 4.09 3.35
CA THR A 132 13.45 5.34 2.69
C THR A 132 12.35 6.01 1.89
N ASP A 133 11.44 5.23 1.31
CA ASP A 133 10.46 5.73 0.35
C ASP A 133 9.05 5.86 0.91
N PHE A 134 8.85 5.57 2.19
CA PHE A 134 7.57 5.73 2.88
C PHE A 134 7.56 6.88 3.87
N GLU A 135 6.38 7.42 4.15
CA GLU A 135 6.13 8.49 5.12
C GLU A 135 5.00 8.08 6.08
N PRO A 136 5.26 8.02 7.40
CA PRO A 136 6.61 8.01 8.00
C PRO A 136 7.41 6.77 7.57
N PRO A 137 8.75 6.76 7.69
CA PRO A 137 9.56 5.58 7.40
C PRO A 137 9.30 4.46 8.42
N PHE A 138 9.46 3.19 8.02
CA PHE A 138 9.25 2.06 8.94
C PHE A 138 10.33 1.95 10.02
N SER A 139 11.57 2.29 9.69
CA SER A 139 12.63 2.46 10.67
C SER A 139 12.69 3.91 11.14
N THR A 140 12.64 4.14 12.45
CA THR A 140 12.99 5.45 12.98
C THR A 140 14.49 5.67 12.79
N PRO A 141 14.94 6.82 12.24
CA PRO A 141 16.35 7.16 12.20
C PRO A 141 16.93 7.06 13.63
N ALA A 142 18.10 6.46 13.76
CA ALA A 142 18.82 6.50 15.04
C ALA A 142 19.00 7.97 15.42
N VAL A 143 18.45 8.37 16.55
CA VAL A 143 18.67 9.71 17.10
C VAL A 143 20.15 9.80 17.46
N VAL A 144 20.94 10.45 16.64
CA VAL A 144 22.30 10.83 17.00
C VAL A 144 22.15 11.99 17.97
N VAL A 145 22.21 11.67 19.27
CA VAL A 145 22.37 12.69 20.30
C VAL A 145 23.81 13.22 20.13
N ALA A 146 23.94 14.35 19.45
CA ALA A 146 25.17 15.09 19.47
C ALA A 146 25.38 15.54 20.93
N CYS A 147 26.27 14.86 21.66
CA CYS A 147 26.80 15.37 22.93
C CYS A 147 27.56 16.67 22.63
N GLY A 148 26.89 17.81 22.88
CA GLY A 148 27.58 19.10 22.95
C GLY A 148 28.65 19.01 24.07
N ARG A 149 29.91 19.14 23.69
CA ARG A 149 30.93 19.47 24.66
C ARG A 149 30.79 20.96 24.97
N ASP A 150 30.22 21.22 26.11
CA ASP A 150 30.36 22.55 26.69
C ASP A 150 31.84 22.73 27.05
N ALA A 151 32.44 23.75 26.42
CA ALA A 151 33.79 24.23 26.76
C ALA A 151 33.69 25.33 27.81
#